data_1cbfe163db2c8cdeb6f15438b8cf1b64
#
_entry.id   1cbfe163db2c8cdeb6f15438b8cf1b64
#
_cell.length_a   1.000
_cell.length_b   1.000
_cell.length_c   1.000
_cell.angle_alpha   90.00
_cell.angle_beta   90.00
_cell.angle_gamma   90.00
#
_symmetry.space_group_name_H-M   'P 1'
#
loop_
_entity.id
_entity.type
_entity.pdbx_description
1 polymer ?
#
loop_
_entity_poly.entity_id
_entity_poly.type
_entity_poly.pdbx_seq_one_letter_code
_entity_poly.pdbx_strand_id
1 'polypeptide(L)'
;MKKNKIIEELYQAVETFGLMPTIGKFFGVGTRIQIPFSESACNTKLEDLDWSVRSYNCLKRAGYKTLDQVIDAMMQNTLCHIRNLGKTSRAEIRVRTLEYGYSQLSEKDRKAFVKTLLDLNEDKFTHN
;
A
#
# COMPACT_ATOMS: atom_id res chain seq x y z
N MET A 1 -0.58 -18.54 -20.47
CA MET A 1 0.40 -19.41 -19.81
C MET A 1 1.60 -18.62 -19.28
N LYS A 2 2.28 -17.86 -20.14
CA LYS A 2 3.40 -17.03 -19.73
C LYS A 2 3.01 -16.00 -18.69
N LYS A 3 1.84 -15.37 -18.84
CA LYS A 3 1.34 -14.38 -17.91
C LYS A 3 1.04 -14.99 -16.53
N ASN A 4 0.48 -16.19 -16.49
CA ASN A 4 0.21 -16.88 -15.22
C ASN A 4 1.50 -17.18 -14.46
N LYS A 5 2.56 -17.54 -15.17
CA LYS A 5 3.86 -17.77 -14.56
C LYS A 5 4.44 -16.49 -13.98
N ILE A 6 4.32 -15.38 -14.70
CA ILE A 6 4.79 -14.08 -14.23
C ILE A 6 4.02 -13.66 -12.98
N ILE A 7 2.70 -13.83 -12.96
CA ILE A 7 1.87 -13.50 -11.80
C ILE A 7 2.33 -14.31 -10.59
N GLU A 8 2.56 -15.61 -10.75
CA GLU A 8 3.03 -16.45 -9.65
C GLU A 8 4.40 -16.01 -9.14
N GLU A 9 5.33 -15.67 -10.04
CA GLU A 9 6.65 -15.18 -9.66
C GLU A 9 6.55 -13.86 -8.89
N LEU A 10 5.72 -12.92 -9.36
CA LEU A 10 5.49 -11.66 -8.67
C LEU A 10 4.87 -11.89 -7.30
N TYR A 11 3.88 -12.76 -7.22
CA TYR A 11 3.25 -13.08 -5.95
C TYR A 11 4.28 -13.62 -4.95
N GLN A 12 5.11 -14.56 -5.38
CA GLN A 12 6.15 -15.13 -4.52
C GLN A 12 7.17 -14.06 -4.10
N ALA A 13 7.52 -13.16 -5.00
CA ALA A 13 8.43 -12.06 -4.66
C ALA A 13 7.82 -11.15 -3.60
N VAL A 14 6.52 -10.83 -3.71
CA VAL A 14 5.84 -10.00 -2.72
C VAL A 14 5.81 -10.69 -1.36
N GLU A 15 5.50 -12.00 -1.34
CA GLU A 15 5.44 -12.76 -0.08
C GLU A 15 6.82 -12.91 0.56
N THR A 16 7.87 -12.95 -0.24
CA THR A 16 9.24 -13.14 0.26
C THR A 16 9.90 -11.81 0.67
N PHE A 17 9.76 -10.77 -0.14
CA PHE A 17 10.50 -9.52 0.02
C PHE A 17 9.63 -8.33 0.44
N GLY A 18 8.32 -8.49 0.45
CA GLY A 18 7.40 -7.42 0.76
C GLY A 18 6.84 -6.74 -0.48
N LEU A 19 5.68 -6.08 -0.31
CA LEU A 19 4.96 -5.45 -1.42
C LEU A 19 5.76 -4.31 -2.05
N MET A 20 6.17 -3.33 -1.23
CA MET A 20 6.80 -2.12 -1.78
C MET A 20 8.18 -2.39 -2.37
N PRO A 21 9.07 -3.21 -1.75
CA PRO A 21 10.32 -3.56 -2.40
C PRO A 21 10.14 -4.26 -3.75
N THR A 22 9.15 -5.14 -3.85
CA THR A 22 8.86 -5.85 -5.11
C THR A 22 8.36 -4.88 -6.16
N ILE A 23 7.46 -3.96 -5.79
CA ILE A 23 6.97 -2.94 -6.72
C ILE A 23 8.13 -2.09 -7.23
N GLY A 24 9.01 -1.64 -6.34
CA GLY A 24 10.16 -0.84 -6.72
C GLY A 24 11.06 -1.56 -7.71
N LYS A 25 11.29 -2.85 -7.49
CA LYS A 25 12.16 -3.65 -8.34
C LYS A 25 11.58 -3.88 -9.74
N PHE A 26 10.31 -4.24 -9.82
CA PHE A 26 9.70 -4.68 -11.08
C PHE A 26 8.96 -3.59 -11.84
N PHE A 27 8.52 -2.53 -11.18
CA PHE A 27 7.71 -1.49 -11.81
C PHE A 27 8.32 -0.09 -11.68
N GLY A 28 9.01 0.18 -10.59
CA GLY A 28 9.66 1.48 -10.40
C GLY A 28 8.72 2.55 -9.82
N VAL A 29 9.11 3.81 -10.02
CA VAL A 29 8.38 4.97 -9.50
C VAL A 29 7.12 5.21 -10.33
N GLY A 30 6.06 5.67 -9.68
CA GLY A 30 4.81 6.01 -10.37
C GLY A 30 3.92 4.81 -10.65
N THR A 31 4.16 3.69 -9.99
CA THR A 31 3.32 2.50 -10.13
C THR A 31 1.91 2.77 -9.64
N ARG A 32 0.92 2.35 -10.42
CA ARG A 32 -0.49 2.46 -10.06
C ARG A 32 -0.86 1.30 -9.16
N ILE A 33 -1.29 1.60 -7.93
CA ILE A 33 -1.61 0.60 -6.92
C ILE A 33 -3.05 0.78 -6.45
N GLN A 34 -3.86 -0.27 -6.57
CA GLN A 34 -5.24 -0.28 -6.11
C GLN A 34 -5.45 -1.52 -5.25
N ILE A 35 -5.39 -1.34 -3.94
CA ILE A 35 -5.62 -2.43 -2.99
C ILE A 35 -7.08 -2.44 -2.58
N PRO A 36 -7.77 -3.59 -2.66
CA PRO A 36 -9.14 -3.70 -2.16
C PRO A 36 -9.10 -3.83 -0.63
N PHE A 37 -9.07 -2.71 0.08
CA PHE A 37 -9.05 -2.71 1.54
C PHE A 37 -10.31 -3.39 2.08
N SER A 38 -10.12 -4.41 2.93
CA SER A 38 -11.24 -5.08 3.59
C SER A 38 -11.93 -4.13 4.57
N GLU A 39 -13.20 -4.40 4.89
CA GLU A 39 -13.91 -3.62 5.90
C GLU A 39 -13.18 -3.64 7.23
N SER A 40 -12.67 -4.80 7.62
CA SER A 40 -11.89 -4.95 8.84
C SER A 40 -10.64 -4.06 8.82
N ALA A 41 -9.93 -4.01 7.69
CA ALA A 41 -8.77 -3.14 7.57
C ALA A 41 -9.15 -1.67 7.67
N CYS A 42 -10.24 -1.27 7.01
CA CYS A 42 -10.73 0.11 7.05
C CYS A 42 -11.07 0.56 8.47
N ASN A 43 -11.62 -0.34 9.28
CA ASN A 43 -12.04 -0.04 10.65
C ASN A 43 -10.91 -0.17 11.67
N THR A 44 -9.71 -0.51 11.26
CA THR A 44 -8.57 -0.64 12.16
C THR A 44 -8.23 0.70 12.77
N LYS A 45 -8.04 0.72 14.09
CA LYS A 45 -7.63 1.93 14.81
C LYS A 45 -6.17 2.24 14.52
N LEU A 46 -5.84 3.53 14.40
CA LEU A 46 -4.47 3.94 14.07
C LEU A 46 -3.46 3.46 15.10
N GLU A 47 -3.82 3.42 16.40
CA GLU A 47 -2.93 2.94 17.43
C GLU A 47 -2.56 1.46 17.32
N ASP A 48 -3.31 0.69 16.53
CA ASP A 48 -3.05 -0.73 16.32
C ASP A 48 -2.11 -0.98 15.13
N LEU A 49 -1.65 0.09 14.48
CA LEU A 49 -0.73 0.01 13.34
C LEU A 49 0.67 0.49 13.73
N ASP A 50 1.65 0.01 13.01
CA ASP A 50 3.06 0.26 13.30
C ASP A 50 3.57 1.54 12.60
N TRP A 51 3.11 2.69 13.09
CA TRP A 51 3.58 3.99 12.61
C TRP A 51 4.84 4.42 13.37
N SER A 52 5.64 5.30 12.75
CA SER A 52 6.62 6.03 13.54
C SER A 52 5.88 6.95 14.53
N VAL A 53 6.55 7.31 15.62
CA VAL A 53 5.98 8.22 16.61
C VAL A 53 5.56 9.54 15.96
N ARG A 54 6.39 10.05 15.06
CA ARG A 54 6.13 11.31 14.37
C ARG A 54 4.89 11.25 13.49
N SER A 55 4.78 10.22 12.68
CA SER A 55 3.63 10.03 11.80
C SER A 55 2.35 9.86 12.61
N TYR A 56 2.40 9.02 13.63
CA TYR A 56 1.24 8.77 14.49
C TYR A 56 0.76 10.06 15.18
N ASN A 57 1.68 10.83 15.75
CA ASN A 57 1.32 12.06 16.44
C ASN A 57 0.71 13.09 15.49
N CYS A 58 1.22 13.20 14.27
CA CYS A 58 0.66 14.11 13.28
C CYS A 58 -0.77 13.71 12.89
N LEU A 59 -1.00 12.41 12.65
CA LEU A 59 -2.32 11.90 12.32
C LEU A 59 -3.30 12.12 13.46
N LYS A 60 -2.88 11.83 14.68
CA LYS A 60 -3.70 11.97 15.87
C LYS A 60 -4.10 13.44 16.11
N ARG A 61 -3.15 14.36 15.97
CA ARG A 61 -3.43 15.80 16.13
C ARG A 61 -4.40 16.31 15.07
N ALA A 62 -4.35 15.73 13.88
CA ALA A 62 -5.26 16.10 12.79
C ALA A 62 -6.67 15.49 12.96
N GLY A 63 -6.88 14.70 14.03
CA GLY A 63 -8.18 14.12 14.32
C GLY A 63 -8.45 12.78 13.66
N TYR A 64 -7.45 12.17 13.06
CA TYR A 64 -7.59 10.86 12.42
C TYR A 64 -7.65 9.76 13.48
N LYS A 65 -8.58 8.82 13.34
CA LYS A 65 -8.81 7.74 14.31
C LYS A 65 -8.68 6.35 13.72
N THR A 66 -9.13 6.17 12.47
CA THR A 66 -9.18 4.86 11.82
C THR A 66 -8.49 4.92 10.47
N LEU A 67 -8.12 3.74 9.96
CA LEU A 67 -7.37 3.63 8.71
C LEU A 67 -8.16 4.15 7.51
N ASP A 68 -9.48 3.99 7.49
CA ASP A 68 -10.30 4.47 6.38
C ASP A 68 -10.17 5.97 6.18
N GLN A 69 -9.99 6.75 7.25
CA GLN A 69 -9.76 8.19 7.15
C GLN A 69 -8.42 8.49 6.45
N VAL A 70 -7.39 7.69 6.76
CA VAL A 70 -6.09 7.83 6.10
C VAL A 70 -6.19 7.43 4.62
N ILE A 71 -6.89 6.34 4.33
CA ILE A 71 -7.12 5.88 2.95
C ILE A 71 -7.82 6.98 2.15
N ASP A 72 -8.89 7.56 2.70
CA ASP A 72 -9.60 8.67 2.06
C ASP A 72 -8.67 9.84 1.75
N ALA A 73 -7.85 10.22 2.73
CA ALA A 73 -6.91 11.33 2.54
C ALA A 73 -5.87 11.02 1.45
N MET A 74 -5.44 9.76 1.37
CA MET A 74 -4.54 9.32 0.30
C MET A 74 -5.21 9.40 -1.06
N MET A 75 -6.46 8.94 -1.17
CA MET A 75 -7.22 8.96 -2.42
C MET A 75 -7.52 10.38 -2.88
N GLN A 76 -7.79 11.28 -1.96
CA GLN A 76 -8.08 12.68 -2.26
C GLN A 76 -6.82 13.55 -2.32
N ASN A 77 -5.66 12.95 -2.07
CA ASN A 77 -4.37 13.63 -2.06
C ASN A 77 -4.34 14.80 -1.06
N THR A 78 -4.89 14.57 0.13
CA THR A 78 -4.98 15.61 1.18
C THR A 78 -4.05 15.40 2.37
N LEU A 79 -3.22 14.35 2.37
CA LEU A 79 -2.23 14.15 3.44
C LEU A 79 -1.28 15.34 3.55
N CYS A 80 -0.98 16.00 2.43
CA CYS A 80 -0.11 17.17 2.41
C CYS A 80 -0.69 18.37 3.17
N HIS A 81 -1.99 18.37 3.48
CA HIS A 81 -2.63 19.42 4.26
C HIS A 81 -2.52 19.23 5.77
N ILE A 82 -2.01 18.09 6.21
CA ILE A 82 -1.83 17.82 7.63
C ILE A 82 -0.66 18.62 8.15
N ARG A 83 -0.92 19.43 9.17
CA ARG A 83 0.09 20.31 9.77
C ARG A 83 1.27 19.49 10.33
N ASN A 84 2.47 19.96 10.03
CA ASN A 84 3.74 19.35 10.48
C ASN A 84 4.02 17.96 9.91
N LEU A 85 3.24 17.51 8.92
CA LEU A 85 3.49 16.24 8.27
C LEU A 85 4.37 16.46 7.03
N GLY A 86 5.66 16.17 7.17
CA GLY A 86 6.62 16.33 6.09
C GLY A 86 6.56 15.25 5.03
N LYS A 87 7.33 15.43 3.98
CA LYS A 87 7.38 14.52 2.83
C LYS A 87 7.74 13.09 3.23
N THR A 88 8.73 12.93 4.11
CA THR A 88 9.19 11.61 4.57
C THR A 88 8.08 10.87 5.33
N SER A 89 7.39 11.59 6.24
CA SER A 89 6.29 10.99 7.01
C SER A 89 5.10 10.65 6.13
N ARG A 90 4.79 11.48 5.12
CA ARG A 90 3.73 11.16 4.16
C ARG A 90 4.05 9.89 3.39
N ALA A 91 5.29 9.73 2.95
CA ALA A 91 5.73 8.52 2.25
C ALA A 91 5.61 7.29 3.14
N GLU A 92 6.00 7.41 4.40
CA GLU A 92 5.88 6.33 5.38
C GLU A 92 4.43 5.92 5.59
N ILE A 93 3.55 6.89 5.76
CA ILE A 93 2.12 6.63 5.96
C ILE A 93 1.57 5.87 4.76
N ARG A 94 1.91 6.29 3.55
CA ARG A 94 1.47 5.61 2.33
C ARG A 94 1.95 4.17 2.29
N VAL A 95 3.23 3.95 2.52
CA VAL A 95 3.82 2.60 2.50
C VAL A 95 3.18 1.70 3.54
N ARG A 96 3.07 2.18 4.78
CA ARG A 96 2.47 1.39 5.87
C ARG A 96 1.02 1.03 5.58
N THR A 97 0.25 1.98 5.07
CA THR A 97 -1.16 1.76 4.74
C THR A 97 -1.30 0.69 3.64
N LEU A 98 -0.52 0.80 2.58
CA LEU A 98 -0.58 -0.16 1.48
C LEU A 98 -0.14 -1.56 1.91
N GLU A 99 0.94 -1.65 2.66
CA GLU A 99 1.44 -2.94 3.15
C GLU A 99 0.46 -3.60 4.10
N TYR A 100 -0.15 -2.81 4.98
CA TYR A 100 -1.16 -3.34 5.89
C TYR A 100 -2.38 -3.84 5.13
N GLY A 101 -2.88 -3.04 4.18
CA GLY A 101 -4.02 -3.46 3.35
C GLY A 101 -3.76 -4.78 2.63
N TYR A 102 -2.58 -4.93 2.07
CA TYR A 102 -2.20 -6.17 1.41
C TYR A 102 -2.14 -7.34 2.41
N SER A 103 -1.56 -7.12 3.59
CA SER A 103 -1.43 -8.16 4.62
C SER A 103 -2.77 -8.71 5.10
N GLN A 104 -3.83 -7.91 5.00
CA GLN A 104 -5.16 -8.30 5.46
C GLN A 104 -5.97 -9.04 4.39
N LEU A 105 -5.43 -9.18 3.19
CA LEU A 105 -6.10 -9.93 2.12
C LEU A 105 -5.87 -11.43 2.28
N SER A 106 -6.84 -12.22 1.82
CA SER A 106 -6.68 -13.67 1.70
C SER A 106 -5.63 -13.98 0.62
N GLU A 107 -5.11 -15.20 0.60
CA GLU A 107 -4.18 -15.63 -0.44
C GLU A 107 -4.78 -15.42 -1.83
N LYS A 108 -6.05 -15.80 -2.00
CA LYS A 108 -6.76 -15.62 -3.26
C LYS A 108 -6.78 -14.16 -3.70
N ASP A 109 -7.11 -13.26 -2.77
CA ASP A 109 -7.22 -11.84 -3.06
C ASP A 109 -5.86 -11.20 -3.28
N ARG A 110 -4.82 -11.67 -2.61
CA ARG A 110 -3.45 -11.22 -2.87
C ARG A 110 -3.02 -11.56 -4.28
N LYS A 111 -3.30 -12.77 -4.73
CA LYS A 111 -2.98 -13.19 -6.11
C LYS A 111 -3.76 -12.38 -7.13
N ALA A 112 -5.04 -12.14 -6.87
CA ALA A 112 -5.87 -11.29 -7.72
C ALA A 112 -5.33 -9.86 -7.78
N PHE A 113 -4.90 -9.34 -6.64
CA PHE A 113 -4.28 -8.02 -6.58
C PHE A 113 -3.00 -7.95 -7.41
N VAL A 114 -2.13 -8.97 -7.31
CA VAL A 114 -0.88 -9.02 -8.07
C VAL A 114 -1.17 -9.02 -9.58
N LYS A 115 -2.20 -9.75 -9.99
CA LYS A 115 -2.64 -9.75 -11.40
C LYS A 115 -3.07 -8.34 -11.83
N THR A 116 -3.88 -7.67 -11.02
CA THR A 116 -4.33 -6.31 -11.29
C THR A 116 -3.14 -5.34 -11.34
N LEU A 117 -2.19 -5.50 -10.44
CA LEU A 117 -0.97 -4.70 -10.41
C LEU A 117 -0.20 -4.81 -11.73
N LEU A 118 -0.04 -6.03 -12.22
CA LEU A 118 0.61 -6.27 -13.50
C LEU A 118 -0.20 -5.65 -14.65
N ASP A 119 -1.51 -5.88 -14.68
CA ASP A 119 -2.38 -5.36 -15.75
C ASP A 119 -2.36 -3.83 -15.81
N LEU A 120 -2.37 -3.16 -14.66
CA LEU A 120 -2.36 -1.70 -14.60
C LEU A 120 -1.01 -1.09 -14.97
N ASN A 121 0.07 -1.85 -14.90
CA ASN A 121 1.42 -1.34 -15.04
C ASN A 121 2.27 -2.14 -16.03
N GLU A 122 1.65 -2.73 -17.04
CA GLU A 122 2.38 -3.52 -18.05
C GLU A 122 3.47 -2.70 -18.72
N ASP A 123 3.21 -1.42 -18.95
CA ASP A 123 4.16 -0.49 -19.57
C ASP A 123 5.44 -0.28 -18.74
N LYS A 124 5.36 -0.54 -17.45
CA LYS A 124 6.47 -0.35 -16.49
C LYS A 124 7.15 -1.65 -16.10
N PHE A 125 6.54 -2.78 -16.39
CA PHE A 125 7.03 -4.07 -15.88
C PHE A 125 8.38 -4.42 -16.49
N THR A 126 9.36 -4.68 -15.61
CA THR A 126 10.69 -5.13 -15.98
C THR A 126 10.94 -6.51 -15.39
N HIS A 127 10.93 -7.53 -16.23
CA HIS A 127 11.15 -8.91 -15.83
C HIS A 127 12.56 -9.34 -16.22
N ASN A 128 13.38 -9.55 -15.20
CA ASN A 128 14.76 -10.03 -15.42
C ASN A 128 14.92 -11.44 -14.87
#